data_a15e087a539b5a9e90c247f34e998159
#
_entry.id   a15e087a539b5a9e90c247f34e998159
#
_cell.length_a   1.000
_cell.length_b   1.000
_cell.length_c   1.000
_cell.angle_alpha   90.00
_cell.angle_beta   90.00
_cell.angle_gamma   90.00
#
_symmetry.space_group_name_H-M   'P 1'
#
loop_
_entity.id
_entity.type
_entity.pdbx_description
1 polymer ?
#
loop_
_entity_poly.entity_id
_entity_poly.type
_entity_poly.pdbx_seq_one_letter_code
_entity_poly.pdbx_strand_id
1 'polypeptide(L)'
;MVIFSLLLIFGFFGEVPVWLYVAFVVIWITITIIGSFQIKMNYHLESLNHNYKVTEDHISITFDDGPHPEFTPQVLDLLKKHKAKATFFLIGKNAEKYPQLVLRMIDEGHTIGNHSYSHSKTFGFFSVEKITSELVQTDKILESITSKKINLFRPPFGVTNPNLKRALRRTGYHSIGWSKRSLDTTNISEKRIISKITSRLQKGDIILLHDSSAKSVAVLERLLLFLWSHELQSVPVDRLLEIEAYA
;
A
#
# COMPACT_ATOMS: atom_id res chain seq x y z
N MET A 1 10.03 6.10 25.40
CA MET A 1 10.13 5.57 26.79
C MET A 1 11.26 6.21 27.59
N VAL A 2 12.49 6.29 27.10
CA VAL A 2 13.63 6.88 27.86
C VAL A 2 13.35 8.31 28.37
N ILE A 3 12.84 9.21 27.50
CA ILE A 3 12.55 10.62 27.89
C ILE A 3 11.47 10.68 28.97
N PHE A 4 10.44 9.85 28.91
CA PHE A 4 9.40 9.80 29.95
C PHE A 4 9.95 9.29 31.29
N SER A 5 10.79 8.25 31.24
CA SER A 5 11.48 7.75 32.46
C SER A 5 12.39 8.81 33.05
N LEU A 6 13.11 9.59 32.23
CA LEU A 6 13.92 10.70 32.68
C LEU A 6 13.07 11.80 33.32
N LEU A 7 11.94 12.16 32.73
CA LEU A 7 11.01 13.14 33.32
C LEU A 7 10.46 12.68 34.67
N LEU A 8 10.15 11.37 34.81
CA LEU A 8 9.73 10.81 36.10
C LEU A 8 10.87 10.85 37.14
N ILE A 9 12.10 10.53 36.77
CA ILE A 9 13.27 10.58 37.65
C ILE A 9 13.56 12.03 38.08
N PHE A 10 13.58 12.98 37.17
CA PHE A 10 13.76 14.40 37.48
C PHE A 10 12.61 14.96 38.31
N GLY A 11 11.35 14.50 38.11
CA GLY A 11 10.20 14.86 38.92
C GLY A 11 10.29 14.33 40.37
N PHE A 12 11.06 13.26 40.60
CA PHE A 12 11.32 12.73 41.95
C PHE A 12 12.38 13.52 42.71
N PHE A 13 13.34 14.14 42.00
CA PHE A 13 14.45 14.90 42.58
C PHE A 13 14.28 16.42 42.47
N GLY A 14 13.24 16.92 41.81
CA GLY A 14 12.99 18.34 41.62
C GLY A 14 11.56 18.61 41.17
N GLU A 15 11.13 19.88 41.24
CA GLU A 15 9.82 20.31 40.78
C GLU A 15 9.78 20.43 39.25
N VAL A 16 9.45 19.34 38.56
CA VAL A 16 9.18 19.40 37.10
C VAL A 16 7.78 19.98 36.90
N PRO A 17 7.62 21.12 36.20
CA PRO A 17 6.33 21.74 35.97
C PRO A 17 5.36 20.79 35.24
N VAL A 18 4.13 20.70 35.69
CA VAL A 18 3.09 19.80 35.12
C VAL A 18 2.92 19.97 33.62
N TRP A 19 3.08 21.19 33.08
CA TRP A 19 2.97 21.44 31.65
C TRP A 19 3.98 20.66 30.80
N LEU A 20 5.17 20.32 31.34
CA LEU A 20 6.14 19.48 30.59
C LEU A 20 5.64 18.06 30.40
N TYR A 21 4.95 17.47 31.38
CA TYR A 21 4.33 16.16 31.22
C TYR A 21 3.18 16.21 30.18
N VAL A 22 2.36 17.26 30.26
CA VAL A 22 1.27 17.47 29.29
C VAL A 22 1.85 17.65 27.89
N ALA A 23 2.85 18.48 27.70
CA ALA A 23 3.53 18.68 26.43
C ALA A 23 4.11 17.37 25.87
N PHE A 24 4.77 16.58 26.71
CA PHE A 24 5.29 15.27 26.32
C PHE A 24 4.19 14.33 25.82
N VAL A 25 3.09 14.22 26.56
CA VAL A 25 1.95 13.35 26.17
C VAL A 25 1.34 13.82 24.85
N VAL A 26 1.15 15.13 24.68
CA VAL A 26 0.61 15.72 23.43
C VAL A 26 1.53 15.42 22.24
N ILE A 27 2.84 15.64 22.40
CA ILE A 27 3.83 15.34 21.36
C ILE A 27 3.82 13.85 21.03
N TRP A 28 3.83 12.97 22.03
CA TRP A 28 3.80 11.53 21.83
C TRP A 28 2.54 11.06 21.10
N ILE A 29 1.36 11.55 21.48
CA ILE A 29 0.10 11.26 20.81
C ILE A 29 0.16 11.75 19.36
N THR A 30 0.66 12.97 19.13
CA THR A 30 0.76 13.56 17.78
C THR A 30 1.68 12.71 16.89
N ILE A 31 2.86 12.33 17.36
CA ILE A 31 3.80 11.47 16.62
C ILE A 31 3.16 10.12 16.34
N THR A 32 2.44 9.53 17.30
CA THR A 32 1.75 8.25 17.14
C THR A 32 0.65 8.32 16.10
N ILE A 33 -0.15 9.38 16.10
CA ILE A 33 -1.18 9.61 15.07
C ILE A 33 -0.53 9.75 13.70
N ILE A 34 0.45 10.64 13.55
CA ILE A 34 1.16 10.83 12.28
C ILE A 34 1.78 9.52 11.81
N GLY A 35 2.47 8.79 12.69
CA GLY A 35 3.11 7.51 12.38
C GLY A 35 2.11 6.42 11.98
N SER A 36 0.88 6.45 12.51
CA SER A 36 -0.19 5.52 12.12
C SER A 36 -0.72 5.78 10.72
N PHE A 37 -0.76 7.05 10.26
CA PHE A 37 -1.29 7.43 8.95
C PHE A 37 -0.22 7.62 7.86
N GLN A 38 1.06 7.55 8.23
CA GLN A 38 2.19 7.71 7.31
C GLN A 38 2.96 6.40 7.19
N ILE A 39 2.48 5.49 6.32
CA ILE A 39 3.07 4.16 6.13
C ILE A 39 4.59 4.20 5.87
N LYS A 40 5.09 5.26 5.23
CA LYS A 40 6.52 5.47 4.97
C LYS A 40 7.38 5.66 6.22
N MET A 41 6.78 6.06 7.34
CA MET A 41 7.51 6.26 8.59
C MET A 41 7.90 4.95 9.26
N ASN A 42 7.32 3.82 8.87
CA ASN A 42 7.57 2.51 9.48
C ASN A 42 7.44 2.52 11.01
N TYR A 43 6.55 3.36 11.54
CA TYR A 43 6.44 3.63 12.98
C TYR A 43 5.99 2.40 13.78
N HIS A 44 4.92 1.75 13.33
CA HIS A 44 4.39 0.55 13.98
C HIS A 44 4.84 -0.74 13.30
N LEU A 45 4.99 -0.70 11.99
CA LEU A 45 5.18 -1.84 11.12
C LEU A 45 6.15 -1.45 10.00
N GLU A 46 7.13 -2.28 9.75
CA GLU A 46 7.98 -2.14 8.57
C GLU A 46 7.17 -2.44 7.32
N SER A 47 7.13 -1.47 6.40
CA SER A 47 6.47 -1.58 5.10
C SER A 47 7.47 -1.24 4.01
N LEU A 48 7.53 -2.06 2.98
CA LEU A 48 8.43 -1.86 1.84
C LEU A 48 7.83 -0.80 0.92
N ASN A 49 8.48 0.35 0.83
CA ASN A 49 7.94 1.55 0.16
C ASN A 49 8.67 1.89 -1.13
N HIS A 50 9.86 1.37 -1.36
CA HIS A 50 10.75 1.61 -2.50
C HIS A 50 11.93 0.66 -2.47
N ASN A 51 12.66 0.55 -3.60
CA ASN A 51 13.99 -0.07 -3.65
C ASN A 51 14.94 0.78 -4.51
N TYR A 52 15.59 1.78 -3.92
CA TYR A 52 16.53 2.65 -4.65
C TYR A 52 17.89 1.99 -4.97
N LYS A 53 18.05 0.70 -4.63
CA LYS A 53 19.27 -0.08 -4.94
C LYS A 53 19.16 -0.79 -6.29
N VAL A 54 17.99 -0.78 -6.95
CA VAL A 54 17.84 -1.41 -8.27
C VAL A 54 18.79 -0.80 -9.29
N THR A 55 19.36 -1.65 -10.13
CA THR A 55 20.27 -1.24 -11.19
C THR A 55 19.53 -0.84 -12.46
N GLU A 56 18.45 -1.57 -12.78
CA GLU A 56 17.61 -1.29 -13.95
C GLU A 56 16.71 -0.07 -13.72
N ASP A 57 16.29 0.56 -14.82
CA ASP A 57 15.38 1.71 -14.78
C ASP A 57 13.92 1.29 -14.51
N HIS A 58 13.74 0.53 -13.44
CA HIS A 58 12.47 -0.03 -13.02
C HIS A 58 11.80 0.82 -11.93
N ILE A 59 10.48 0.97 -12.07
CA ILE A 59 9.55 1.43 -11.03
C ILE A 59 8.44 0.39 -10.87
N SER A 60 7.56 0.55 -9.88
CA SER A 60 6.35 -0.27 -9.81
C SER A 60 5.11 0.60 -9.75
N ILE A 61 4.15 0.35 -10.67
CA ILE A 61 2.78 0.86 -10.56
C ILE A 61 1.98 -0.14 -9.76
N THR A 62 1.22 0.35 -8.78
CA THR A 62 0.35 -0.49 -7.96
C THR A 62 -1.06 0.08 -7.91
N PHE A 63 -2.05 -0.82 -7.86
CA PHE A 63 -3.46 -0.47 -7.79
C PHE A 63 -4.07 -1.06 -6.54
N ASP A 64 -4.86 -0.25 -5.82
CA ASP A 64 -5.65 -0.67 -4.66
C ASP A 64 -7.14 -0.71 -5.00
N ASP A 65 -7.95 -1.35 -4.15
CA ASP A 65 -9.42 -1.40 -4.15
C ASP A 65 -10.10 -2.27 -5.21
N GLY A 66 -9.36 -2.77 -6.20
CA GLY A 66 -9.91 -3.63 -7.26
C GLY A 66 -10.31 -5.05 -6.80
N PRO A 67 -10.80 -5.87 -7.76
CA PRO A 67 -11.13 -5.50 -9.13
C PRO A 67 -12.45 -4.72 -9.25
N HIS A 68 -12.51 -3.78 -10.20
CA HIS A 68 -13.72 -3.05 -10.58
C HIS A 68 -14.18 -3.51 -11.97
N PRO A 69 -15.47 -3.86 -12.18
CA PRO A 69 -15.93 -4.49 -13.42
C PRO A 69 -15.74 -3.61 -14.67
N GLU A 70 -15.81 -2.31 -14.54
CA GLU A 70 -15.71 -1.35 -15.64
C GLU A 70 -14.28 -0.85 -15.85
N PHE A 71 -13.56 -0.50 -14.78
CA PHE A 71 -12.29 0.22 -14.93
C PHE A 71 -11.07 -0.70 -14.89
N THR A 72 -11.11 -1.81 -14.16
CA THR A 72 -9.98 -2.77 -14.16
C THR A 72 -9.68 -3.31 -15.56
N PRO A 73 -10.67 -3.68 -16.42
CA PRO A 73 -10.38 -4.07 -17.80
C PRO A 73 -9.64 -3.00 -18.59
N GLN A 74 -10.04 -1.73 -18.45
CA GLN A 74 -9.41 -0.60 -19.15
C GLN A 74 -7.95 -0.39 -18.67
N VAL A 75 -7.71 -0.55 -17.38
CA VAL A 75 -6.35 -0.50 -16.79
C VAL A 75 -5.48 -1.61 -17.38
N LEU A 76 -5.98 -2.85 -17.44
CA LEU A 76 -5.26 -4.00 -18.01
C LEU A 76 -4.94 -3.79 -19.50
N ASP A 77 -5.91 -3.28 -20.28
CA ASP A 77 -5.70 -2.96 -21.70
C ASP A 77 -4.59 -1.92 -21.92
N LEU A 78 -4.56 -0.86 -21.09
CA LEU A 78 -3.50 0.15 -21.14
C LEU A 78 -2.13 -0.43 -20.75
N LEU A 79 -2.06 -1.21 -19.68
CA LEU A 79 -0.82 -1.87 -19.26
C LEU A 79 -0.29 -2.80 -20.37
N LYS A 80 -1.17 -3.59 -20.98
CA LYS A 80 -0.83 -4.47 -22.10
C LYS A 80 -0.32 -3.69 -23.31
N LYS A 81 -1.02 -2.63 -23.71
CA LYS A 81 -0.64 -1.73 -24.82
C LYS A 81 0.77 -1.17 -24.65
N HIS A 82 1.13 -0.81 -23.42
CA HIS A 82 2.44 -0.22 -23.08
C HIS A 82 3.46 -1.24 -22.58
N LYS A 83 3.18 -2.56 -22.65
CA LYS A 83 4.04 -3.65 -22.15
C LYS A 83 4.47 -3.47 -20.68
N ALA A 84 3.67 -2.75 -19.89
CA ALA A 84 3.91 -2.49 -18.48
C ALA A 84 3.31 -3.61 -17.63
N LYS A 85 3.97 -3.91 -16.50
CA LYS A 85 3.43 -4.82 -15.49
C LYS A 85 3.22 -4.07 -14.18
N ALA A 86 2.25 -4.52 -13.39
CA ALA A 86 1.82 -3.85 -12.16
C ALA A 86 1.50 -4.86 -11.06
N THR A 87 1.25 -4.37 -9.86
CA THR A 87 0.72 -5.17 -8.76
C THR A 87 -0.64 -4.63 -8.35
N PHE A 88 -1.61 -5.53 -8.14
CA PHE A 88 -2.97 -5.21 -7.74
C PHE A 88 -3.23 -5.72 -6.31
N PHE A 89 -3.51 -4.82 -5.38
CA PHE A 89 -3.94 -5.17 -4.03
C PHE A 89 -5.47 -5.25 -4.00
N LEU A 90 -5.98 -6.46 -3.91
CA LEU A 90 -7.38 -6.77 -4.16
C LEU A 90 -8.19 -6.83 -2.87
N ILE A 91 -9.34 -6.19 -2.86
CA ILE A 91 -10.36 -6.39 -1.83
C ILE A 91 -10.98 -7.77 -2.04
N GLY A 92 -10.93 -8.64 -1.02
CA GLY A 92 -11.41 -10.02 -1.11
C GLY A 92 -12.85 -10.12 -1.60
N LYS A 93 -13.75 -9.27 -1.10
CA LYS A 93 -15.14 -9.18 -1.54
C LYS A 93 -15.28 -8.86 -3.03
N ASN A 94 -14.40 -8.03 -3.59
CA ASN A 94 -14.42 -7.69 -5.02
C ASN A 94 -13.84 -8.83 -5.86
N ALA A 95 -12.76 -9.46 -5.39
CA ALA A 95 -12.16 -10.63 -6.04
C ALA A 95 -13.14 -11.80 -6.13
N GLU A 96 -13.89 -12.08 -5.06
CA GLU A 96 -14.96 -13.08 -5.03
C GLU A 96 -16.04 -12.80 -6.08
N LYS A 97 -16.40 -11.54 -6.28
CA LYS A 97 -17.43 -11.12 -7.23
C LYS A 97 -16.96 -11.14 -8.69
N TYR A 98 -15.68 -10.90 -8.94
CA TYR A 98 -15.12 -10.76 -10.29
C TYR A 98 -13.88 -11.64 -10.50
N PRO A 99 -13.98 -12.97 -10.30
CA PRO A 99 -12.82 -13.87 -10.35
C PRO A 99 -12.13 -13.88 -11.72
N GLN A 100 -12.87 -13.64 -12.81
CA GLN A 100 -12.31 -13.61 -14.17
C GLN A 100 -11.30 -12.47 -14.35
N LEU A 101 -11.49 -11.33 -13.65
CA LEU A 101 -10.54 -10.22 -13.69
C LEU A 101 -9.26 -10.56 -12.92
N VAL A 102 -9.39 -11.29 -11.82
CA VAL A 102 -8.23 -11.78 -11.05
C VAL A 102 -7.39 -12.76 -11.90
N LEU A 103 -8.04 -13.70 -12.59
CA LEU A 103 -7.37 -14.61 -13.52
C LEU A 103 -6.68 -13.84 -14.64
N ARG A 104 -7.36 -12.87 -15.26
CA ARG A 104 -6.79 -12.03 -16.30
C ARG A 104 -5.53 -11.29 -15.84
N MET A 105 -5.51 -10.77 -14.61
CA MET A 105 -4.32 -10.13 -14.03
C MET A 105 -3.13 -11.09 -14.01
N ILE A 106 -3.34 -12.31 -13.54
CA ILE A 106 -2.29 -13.35 -13.48
C ILE A 106 -1.83 -13.75 -14.88
N ASP A 107 -2.76 -14.02 -15.79
CA ASP A 107 -2.48 -14.47 -17.17
C ASP A 107 -1.70 -13.39 -17.95
N GLU A 108 -1.98 -12.13 -17.70
CA GLU A 108 -1.24 -11.01 -18.29
C GLU A 108 0.08 -10.70 -17.57
N GLY A 109 0.48 -11.50 -16.57
CA GLY A 109 1.78 -11.41 -15.88
C GLY A 109 1.87 -10.26 -14.87
N HIS A 110 0.75 -9.86 -14.29
CA HIS A 110 0.71 -8.97 -13.14
C HIS A 110 0.79 -9.76 -11.84
N THR A 111 1.18 -9.08 -10.77
CA THR A 111 1.18 -9.65 -9.42
C THR A 111 -0.06 -9.20 -8.66
N ILE A 112 -0.61 -10.06 -7.82
CA ILE A 112 -1.71 -9.71 -6.93
C ILE A 112 -1.27 -9.76 -5.47
N GLY A 113 -1.91 -8.94 -4.64
CA GLY A 113 -1.74 -8.89 -3.18
C GLY A 113 -3.08 -8.78 -2.47
N ASN A 114 -3.06 -8.98 -1.17
CA ASN A 114 -4.22 -8.91 -0.29
C ASN A 114 -4.45 -7.47 0.19
N HIS A 115 -5.71 -6.97 0.09
CA HIS A 115 -6.12 -5.64 0.57
C HIS A 115 -7.27 -5.70 1.60
N SER A 116 -7.28 -6.74 2.46
CA SER A 116 -8.36 -7.15 3.34
C SER A 116 -9.61 -7.64 2.61
N TYR A 117 -10.55 -8.24 3.33
CA TYR A 117 -11.78 -8.75 2.73
C TYR A 117 -12.81 -7.64 2.50
N SER A 118 -13.07 -6.83 3.53
CA SER A 118 -14.18 -5.88 3.52
C SER A 118 -13.77 -4.45 3.19
N HIS A 119 -12.47 -4.11 3.27
CA HIS A 119 -11.96 -2.73 3.20
C HIS A 119 -12.76 -1.77 4.09
N SER A 120 -13.06 -2.20 5.33
CA SER A 120 -13.87 -1.44 6.27
C SER A 120 -13.22 -0.10 6.64
N LYS A 121 -14.00 0.98 6.69
CA LYS A 121 -13.55 2.29 7.18
C LYS A 121 -13.02 2.25 8.62
N THR A 122 -13.42 1.23 9.39
CA THR A 122 -12.97 1.01 10.77
C THR A 122 -11.84 -0.02 10.89
N PHE A 123 -11.23 -0.45 9.77
CA PHE A 123 -10.17 -1.47 9.76
C PHE A 123 -9.04 -1.15 10.75
N GLY A 124 -8.64 0.11 10.89
CA GLY A 124 -7.60 0.55 11.82
C GLY A 124 -7.94 0.35 13.31
N PHE A 125 -9.21 0.06 13.65
CA PHE A 125 -9.66 -0.20 15.02
C PHE A 125 -9.96 -1.69 15.29
N PHE A 126 -9.71 -2.57 14.31
CA PHE A 126 -9.97 -4.00 14.47
C PHE A 126 -9.01 -4.64 15.47
N SER A 127 -9.51 -5.68 16.16
CA SER A 127 -8.66 -6.56 16.96
C SER A 127 -7.72 -7.39 16.06
N VAL A 128 -6.71 -7.98 16.66
CA VAL A 128 -5.76 -8.87 15.93
C VAL A 128 -6.50 -10.03 15.26
N GLU A 129 -7.47 -10.62 15.97
CA GLU A 129 -8.29 -11.75 15.49
C GLU A 129 -9.14 -11.34 14.28
N LYS A 130 -9.77 -10.16 14.35
CA LYS A 130 -10.59 -9.63 13.25
C LYS A 130 -9.74 -9.30 12.02
N ILE A 131 -8.57 -8.66 12.19
CA ILE A 131 -7.63 -8.42 11.10
C ILE A 131 -7.20 -9.75 10.48
N THR A 132 -6.76 -10.72 11.30
CA THR A 132 -6.33 -12.03 10.82
C THR A 132 -7.46 -12.73 10.04
N SER A 133 -8.70 -12.66 10.51
CA SER A 133 -9.86 -13.21 9.80
C SER A 133 -10.09 -12.57 8.43
N GLU A 134 -9.98 -11.23 8.32
CA GLU A 134 -10.09 -10.51 7.04
C GLU A 134 -9.01 -10.97 6.04
N LEU A 135 -7.77 -11.12 6.52
CA LEU A 135 -6.66 -11.56 5.68
C LEU A 135 -6.84 -13.00 5.20
N VAL A 136 -7.11 -13.92 6.12
CA VAL A 136 -7.28 -15.35 5.81
C VAL A 136 -8.49 -15.59 4.89
N GLN A 137 -9.57 -14.83 5.05
CA GLN A 137 -10.73 -14.94 4.18
C GLN A 137 -10.39 -14.51 2.74
N THR A 138 -9.67 -13.40 2.59
CA THR A 138 -9.20 -12.94 1.26
C THR A 138 -8.26 -13.95 0.63
N ASP A 139 -7.33 -14.53 1.40
CA ASP A 139 -6.40 -15.54 0.89
C ASP A 139 -7.11 -16.76 0.34
N LYS A 140 -8.07 -17.30 1.08
CA LYS A 140 -8.85 -18.48 0.64
C LYS A 140 -9.53 -18.20 -0.71
N ILE A 141 -10.05 -16.99 -0.91
CA ILE A 141 -10.68 -16.56 -2.16
C ILE A 141 -9.64 -16.48 -3.27
N LEU A 142 -8.54 -15.73 -3.05
CA LEU A 142 -7.50 -15.55 -4.06
C LEU A 142 -6.81 -16.88 -4.41
N GLU A 143 -6.56 -17.73 -3.44
CA GLU A 143 -5.98 -19.06 -3.64
C GLU A 143 -6.94 -19.98 -4.41
N SER A 144 -8.25 -19.96 -4.13
CA SER A 144 -9.24 -20.72 -4.89
C SER A 144 -9.34 -20.32 -6.35
N ILE A 145 -9.08 -19.03 -6.67
CA ILE A 145 -9.12 -18.50 -8.03
C ILE A 145 -7.80 -18.78 -8.78
N THR A 146 -6.66 -18.62 -8.10
CA THR A 146 -5.35 -18.55 -8.76
C THR A 146 -4.44 -19.75 -8.49
N SER A 147 -4.81 -20.60 -7.54
CA SER A 147 -3.97 -21.68 -7.00
C SER A 147 -2.63 -21.18 -6.43
N LYS A 148 -2.57 -19.91 -6.02
CA LYS A 148 -1.36 -19.26 -5.47
C LYS A 148 -1.65 -18.76 -4.06
N LYS A 149 -0.76 -19.07 -3.12
CA LYS A 149 -0.80 -18.49 -1.78
C LYS A 149 -0.13 -17.13 -1.76
N ILE A 150 -0.84 -16.11 -1.33
CA ILE A 150 -0.40 -14.71 -1.40
C ILE A 150 0.50 -14.34 -0.22
N ASN A 151 1.64 -13.68 -0.49
CA ASN A 151 2.57 -13.19 0.53
C ASN A 151 2.58 -11.65 0.66
N LEU A 152 1.92 -10.93 -0.24
CA LEU A 152 1.90 -9.49 -0.27
C LEU A 152 0.60 -8.94 0.32
N PHE A 153 0.72 -7.98 1.22
CA PHE A 153 -0.41 -7.28 1.81
C PHE A 153 -0.20 -5.77 1.78
N ARG A 154 -1.25 -5.02 1.50
CA ARG A 154 -1.28 -3.57 1.70
C ARG A 154 -2.40 -3.19 2.65
N PRO A 155 -2.12 -2.43 3.73
CA PRO A 155 -3.15 -2.03 4.67
C PRO A 155 -4.13 -1.03 4.05
N PRO A 156 -5.46 -1.22 4.26
CA PRO A 156 -6.48 -0.23 3.90
C PRO A 156 -6.10 1.17 4.37
N PHE A 157 -6.26 2.17 3.48
CA PHE A 157 -5.90 3.58 3.72
C PHE A 157 -4.41 3.85 4.04
N GLY A 158 -3.55 2.83 4.03
CA GLY A 158 -2.17 2.90 4.50
C GLY A 158 -2.04 3.07 6.02
N VAL A 159 -3.10 2.75 6.78
CA VAL A 159 -3.11 2.87 8.24
C VAL A 159 -2.42 1.68 8.88
N THR A 160 -1.43 1.97 9.73
CA THR A 160 -0.69 0.96 10.50
C THR A 160 -0.89 1.15 12.00
N ASN A 161 -0.87 0.05 12.75
CA ASN A 161 -0.99 0.04 14.20
C ASN A 161 -0.41 -1.25 14.81
N PRO A 162 -0.30 -1.34 16.15
CA PRO A 162 0.23 -2.55 16.80
C PRO A 162 -0.57 -3.82 16.57
N ASN A 163 -1.90 -3.74 16.38
CA ASN A 163 -2.74 -4.90 16.10
C ASN A 163 -2.45 -5.47 14.72
N LEU A 164 -2.34 -4.60 13.71
CA LEU A 164 -1.94 -5.00 12.36
C LEU A 164 -0.57 -5.67 12.37
N LYS A 165 0.42 -5.07 13.04
CA LYS A 165 1.75 -5.69 13.18
C LYS A 165 1.69 -7.11 13.72
N ARG A 166 0.86 -7.34 14.77
CA ARG A 166 0.69 -8.68 15.36
C ARG A 166 -0.02 -9.64 14.40
N ALA A 167 -1.03 -9.18 13.68
CA ALA A 167 -1.72 -9.99 12.69
C ALA A 167 -0.78 -10.40 11.54
N LEU A 168 0.01 -9.48 10.99
CA LEU A 168 0.97 -9.80 9.92
C LEU A 168 2.08 -10.75 10.38
N ARG A 169 2.52 -10.66 11.63
CA ARG A 169 3.47 -11.65 12.20
C ARG A 169 2.88 -13.07 12.27
N ARG A 170 1.55 -13.21 12.46
CA ARG A 170 0.87 -14.51 12.47
C ARG A 170 0.66 -15.09 11.08
N THR A 171 0.50 -14.21 10.09
CA THR A 171 0.15 -14.60 8.71
C THR A 171 1.36 -14.65 7.76
N GLY A 172 2.50 -14.06 8.15
CA GLY A 172 3.73 -14.09 7.36
C GLY A 172 3.78 -13.10 6.20
N TYR A 173 2.87 -12.14 6.11
CA TYR A 173 2.82 -11.18 5.02
C TYR A 173 3.95 -10.15 5.02
N HIS A 174 4.42 -9.82 3.81
CA HIS A 174 5.15 -8.59 3.54
C HIS A 174 4.19 -7.42 3.42
N SER A 175 4.37 -6.39 4.25
CA SER A 175 3.60 -5.15 4.12
C SER A 175 4.19 -4.28 3.02
N ILE A 176 3.39 -3.92 2.03
CA ILE A 176 3.80 -3.10 0.88
C ILE A 176 3.17 -1.71 0.99
N GLY A 177 4.02 -0.71 1.05
CA GLY A 177 3.61 0.69 0.99
C GLY A 177 3.82 1.31 -0.40
N TRP A 178 4.13 2.59 -0.43
CA TRP A 178 4.41 3.36 -1.65
C TRP A 178 5.35 4.52 -1.36
N SER A 179 6.11 4.97 -2.36
CA SER A 179 6.91 6.20 -2.31
C SER A 179 6.18 7.39 -2.96
N LYS A 180 5.27 7.13 -3.92
CA LYS A 180 4.49 8.14 -4.62
C LYS A 180 2.99 7.86 -4.47
N ARG A 181 2.25 8.77 -3.81
CA ARG A 181 0.79 8.68 -3.66
C ARG A 181 0.11 9.62 -4.64
N SER A 182 -0.73 9.09 -5.52
CA SER A 182 -1.43 9.85 -6.56
C SER A 182 -2.51 10.78 -6.01
N LEU A 183 -3.33 10.30 -5.08
CA LEU A 183 -4.58 10.92 -4.64
C LEU A 183 -5.63 10.97 -5.78
N ASP A 184 -5.61 10.00 -6.69
CA ASP A 184 -6.50 9.90 -7.86
C ASP A 184 -7.98 9.69 -7.50
N THR A 185 -8.27 9.20 -6.30
CA THR A 185 -9.64 9.08 -5.75
C THR A 185 -10.19 10.37 -5.16
N THR A 186 -9.40 11.47 -5.13
CA THR A 186 -9.82 12.77 -4.58
C THR A 186 -10.25 13.74 -5.68
N ASN A 187 -10.74 14.95 -5.33
CA ASN A 187 -11.16 15.98 -6.29
C ASN A 187 -10.01 16.74 -6.98
N ILE A 188 -8.77 16.24 -6.89
CA ILE A 188 -7.60 16.85 -7.55
C ILE A 188 -7.68 16.58 -9.07
N SER A 189 -7.31 17.58 -9.89
CA SER A 189 -7.29 17.43 -11.36
C SER A 189 -6.20 16.44 -11.81
N GLU A 190 -6.44 15.74 -12.93
CA GLU A 190 -5.48 14.79 -13.52
C GLU A 190 -4.10 15.42 -13.75
N LYS A 191 -4.06 16.64 -14.29
CA LYS A 191 -2.79 17.37 -14.51
C LYS A 191 -1.99 17.52 -13.22
N ARG A 192 -2.66 17.84 -12.10
CA ARG A 192 -2.01 18.01 -10.80
C ARG A 192 -1.57 16.67 -10.22
N ILE A 193 -2.35 15.61 -10.44
CA ILE A 193 -1.98 14.23 -10.04
C ILE A 193 -0.71 13.80 -10.77
N ILE A 194 -0.68 13.93 -12.11
CA ILE A 194 0.49 13.58 -12.91
C ILE A 194 1.71 14.38 -12.46
N SER A 195 1.62 15.68 -12.36
CA SER A 195 2.74 16.53 -11.87
C SER A 195 3.26 16.07 -10.52
N LYS A 196 2.36 15.65 -9.61
CA LYS A 196 2.74 15.17 -8.28
C LYS A 196 3.46 13.84 -8.30
N ILE A 197 2.98 12.84 -9.05
CA ILE A 197 3.58 11.50 -9.07
C ILE A 197 4.86 11.45 -9.91
N THR A 198 4.96 12.28 -10.95
CA THR A 198 6.16 12.36 -11.80
C THR A 198 7.23 13.30 -11.24
N SER A 199 6.87 14.18 -10.29
CA SER A 199 7.86 15.04 -9.62
C SER A 199 8.89 14.19 -8.88
N ARG A 200 10.17 14.32 -9.30
CA ARG A 200 11.28 13.53 -8.75
C ARG A 200 11.01 12.02 -8.77
N LEU A 201 10.30 11.54 -9.81
CA LEU A 201 10.14 10.11 -10.03
C LEU A 201 11.49 9.53 -10.44
N GLN A 202 11.89 8.44 -9.78
CA GLN A 202 13.17 7.78 -10.03
C GLN A 202 13.01 6.27 -9.95
N LYS A 203 13.98 5.55 -10.49
CA LYS A 203 14.02 4.09 -10.37
C LYS A 203 13.91 3.66 -8.91
N GLY A 204 13.25 2.54 -8.68
CA GLY A 204 12.95 2.03 -7.35
C GLY A 204 11.70 2.61 -6.68
N ASP A 205 11.04 3.62 -7.27
CA ASP A 205 9.79 4.17 -6.74
C ASP A 205 8.62 3.19 -6.90
N ILE A 206 7.73 3.17 -5.90
CA ILE A 206 6.43 2.49 -5.93
C ILE A 206 5.34 3.55 -5.98
N ILE A 207 4.50 3.50 -7.03
CA ILE A 207 3.41 4.45 -7.27
C ILE A 207 2.09 3.80 -6.86
N LEU A 208 1.32 4.49 -6.01
CA LEU A 208 -0.04 4.09 -5.66
C LEU A 208 -1.06 4.80 -6.56
N LEU A 209 -1.86 4.00 -7.25
CA LEU A 209 -3.08 4.35 -7.99
C LEU A 209 -4.25 3.49 -7.49
N HIS A 210 -5.44 3.73 -8.07
CA HIS A 210 -6.62 2.89 -7.88
C HIS A 210 -7.21 2.56 -9.27
N ASP A 211 -7.84 1.39 -9.40
CA ASP A 211 -8.50 0.98 -10.64
C ASP A 211 -10.03 1.12 -10.56
N SER A 212 -10.49 2.20 -9.92
CA SER A 212 -11.89 2.38 -9.51
C SER A 212 -12.60 3.56 -10.18
N SER A 213 -11.96 4.28 -11.12
CA SER A 213 -12.57 5.43 -11.78
C SER A 213 -12.00 5.74 -13.17
N ALA A 214 -12.79 6.38 -14.03
CA ALA A 214 -12.33 6.87 -15.33
C ALA A 214 -11.14 7.84 -15.20
N LYS A 215 -11.10 8.63 -14.13
CA LYS A 215 -9.97 9.53 -13.85
C LYS A 215 -8.68 8.76 -13.59
N SER A 216 -8.74 7.68 -12.84
CA SER A 216 -7.56 6.82 -12.58
C SER A 216 -7.04 6.20 -13.87
N VAL A 217 -7.93 5.79 -14.79
CA VAL A 217 -7.58 5.29 -16.13
C VAL A 217 -6.85 6.37 -16.93
N ALA A 218 -7.39 7.60 -16.99
CA ALA A 218 -6.76 8.71 -17.70
C ALA A 218 -5.40 9.12 -17.09
N VAL A 219 -5.27 9.06 -15.76
CA VAL A 219 -4.00 9.29 -15.07
C VAL A 219 -2.99 8.20 -15.42
N LEU A 220 -3.41 6.94 -15.47
CA LEU A 220 -2.53 5.82 -15.86
C LEU A 220 -2.00 6.00 -17.28
N GLU A 221 -2.86 6.34 -18.26
CA GLU A 221 -2.43 6.53 -19.64
C GLU A 221 -1.33 7.60 -19.74
N ARG A 222 -1.53 8.74 -19.10
CA ARG A 222 -0.52 9.82 -19.05
C ARG A 222 0.76 9.41 -18.34
N LEU A 223 0.65 8.63 -17.27
CA LEU A 223 1.81 8.09 -16.55
C LEU A 223 2.61 7.15 -17.44
N LEU A 224 1.95 6.23 -18.15
CA LEU A 224 2.62 5.28 -19.05
C LEU A 224 3.35 5.99 -20.20
N LEU A 225 2.77 7.05 -20.77
CA LEU A 225 3.44 7.91 -21.76
C LEU A 225 4.66 8.62 -21.18
N PHE A 226 4.55 9.12 -19.94
CA PHE A 226 5.68 9.73 -19.22
C PHE A 226 6.81 8.72 -18.99
N LEU A 227 6.50 7.51 -18.52
CA LEU A 227 7.49 6.47 -18.27
C LEU A 227 8.23 6.09 -19.55
N TRP A 228 7.48 5.93 -20.65
CA TRP A 228 8.07 5.65 -21.95
C TRP A 228 9.05 6.73 -22.41
N SER A 229 8.69 8.02 -22.24
CA SER A 229 9.57 9.15 -22.62
C SER A 229 10.80 9.34 -21.73
N HIS A 230 10.83 8.68 -20.56
CA HIS A 230 11.94 8.73 -19.60
C HIS A 230 12.66 7.36 -19.46
N GLU A 231 12.40 6.42 -20.37
CA GLU A 231 13.00 5.09 -20.41
C GLU A 231 12.79 4.27 -19.11
N LEU A 232 11.75 4.62 -18.33
CA LEU A 232 11.38 3.90 -17.11
C LEU A 232 10.38 2.79 -17.43
N GLN A 233 10.63 1.59 -16.90
CA GLN A 233 9.74 0.44 -17.07
C GLN A 233 9.00 0.12 -15.76
N SER A 234 7.69 -0.13 -15.85
CA SER A 234 6.92 -0.64 -14.72
C SER A 234 6.99 -2.15 -14.65
N VAL A 235 7.43 -2.65 -13.50
CA VAL A 235 7.47 -4.07 -13.12
C VAL A 235 6.64 -4.31 -11.86
N PRO A 236 6.19 -5.56 -11.56
CA PRO A 236 5.52 -5.86 -10.30
C PRO A 236 6.40 -5.57 -9.09
N VAL A 237 5.77 -5.32 -7.92
CA VAL A 237 6.53 -4.95 -6.69
C VAL A 237 7.45 -6.04 -6.18
N ASP A 238 7.08 -7.30 -6.35
CA ASP A 238 7.90 -8.45 -5.96
C ASP A 238 9.21 -8.46 -6.74
N ARG A 239 9.16 -8.21 -8.06
CA ARG A 239 10.36 -8.06 -8.89
C ARG A 239 11.17 -6.83 -8.51
N LEU A 240 10.51 -5.67 -8.28
CA LEU A 240 11.20 -4.44 -7.88
C LEU A 240 11.89 -4.58 -6.52
N LEU A 241 11.25 -5.26 -5.58
CA LEU A 241 11.72 -5.41 -4.19
C LEU A 241 12.55 -6.68 -3.97
N GLU A 242 12.69 -7.54 -4.99
CA GLU A 242 13.41 -8.81 -4.93
C GLU A 242 12.87 -9.73 -3.80
N ILE A 243 11.54 -9.85 -3.72
CA ILE A 243 10.84 -10.67 -2.72
C ILE A 243 9.88 -11.65 -3.39
N GLU A 244 9.50 -12.73 -2.69
CA GLU A 244 8.52 -13.71 -3.17
C GLU A 244 7.08 -13.21 -2.96
N ALA A 245 6.33 -13.03 -4.07
CA ALA A 245 4.93 -12.64 -4.02
C ALA A 245 4.00 -13.78 -3.58
N TYR A 246 4.42 -15.00 -3.83
CA TYR A 246 3.64 -16.22 -3.62
C TYR A 246 4.47 -17.26 -2.88
N ALA A 247 3.80 -18.09 -2.04
CA ALA A 247 4.43 -19.23 -1.33
C ALA A 247 4.03 -20.56 -1.98
#